data_a91791913d7f89f57be7e49f2be2e224
#
_entry.id   a91791913d7f89f57be7e49f2be2e224
#
_cell.length_a   1.000
_cell.length_b   1.000
_cell.length_c   1.000
_cell.angle_alpha   90.00
_cell.angle_beta   90.00
_cell.angle_gamma   90.00
#
_symmetry.space_group_name_H-M   'P 1'
#
loop_
_entity.id
_entity.type
_entity.pdbx_description
1 polymer ?
#
loop_
_entity_poly.entity_id
_entity_poly.type
_entity_poly.pdbx_seq_one_letter_code
_entity_poly.pdbx_strand_id
1 'polypeptide(L)'
;MELINYDNDQRQQFPENLRRFRTKKGLSMNKLAQQLGWAHNTIASWELGERMPSQYAVEDLCVFFGVTETDLFGSPLKIRTFAYYRRGKFVASGTLQKIADQTKLKVESLRSLLSRQENFYPKRPTFLLEIESDETRYTVEFTQTFTLEELDYYGLGWLRSSPIAELKVELKEVTE
;
A
#
# COMPACT_ATOMS: atom_id res chain seq x y z
N MET A 1 6.97 3.80 -8.15
CA MET A 1 6.51 4.61 -7.00
C MET A 1 5.75 3.71 -6.06
N GLU A 2 6.33 3.44 -4.93
CA GLU A 2 5.80 2.48 -3.96
C GLU A 2 4.70 3.13 -3.10
N LEU A 3 3.83 2.30 -2.54
CA LEU A 3 2.77 2.76 -1.65
C LEU A 3 3.24 2.60 -0.20
N ILE A 4 3.20 3.68 0.55
CA ILE A 4 3.50 3.69 1.98
C ILE A 4 2.19 3.53 2.74
N ASN A 5 2.21 2.70 3.78
CA ASN A 5 1.11 2.60 4.73
C ASN A 5 1.41 3.51 5.92
N TYR A 6 0.82 4.70 5.92
CA TYR A 6 0.96 5.66 7.01
C TYR A 6 -0.04 5.36 8.12
N ASP A 7 0.46 5.10 9.34
CA ASP A 7 -0.38 4.99 10.52
C ASP A 7 -0.89 6.37 11.02
N ASN A 8 -1.77 6.37 12.02
CA ASN A 8 -2.39 7.60 12.52
C ASN A 8 -1.36 8.53 13.18
N ASP A 9 -0.37 7.98 13.88
CA ASP A 9 0.66 8.79 14.57
C ASP A 9 1.56 9.46 13.54
N GLN A 10 1.96 8.76 12.49
CA GLN A 10 2.74 9.30 11.38
C GLN A 10 1.97 10.41 10.64
N ARG A 11 0.65 10.25 10.44
CA ARG A 11 -0.20 11.27 9.81
C ARG A 11 -0.31 12.53 10.64
N GLN A 12 -0.25 12.43 11.97
CA GLN A 12 -0.28 13.58 12.87
C GLN A 12 1.09 14.24 13.00
N GLN A 13 2.16 13.46 13.12
CA GLN A 13 3.50 13.98 13.36
C GLN A 13 4.15 14.62 12.13
N PHE A 14 3.92 14.06 10.96
CA PHE A 14 4.55 14.51 9.72
C PHE A 14 4.29 16.01 9.42
N PRO A 15 3.05 16.53 9.45
CA PRO A 15 2.77 17.93 9.17
C PRO A 15 3.53 18.89 10.10
N GLU A 16 3.57 18.56 11.38
CA GLU A 16 4.25 19.38 12.40
C GLU A 16 5.77 19.33 12.22
N ASN A 17 6.33 18.15 12.00
CA ASN A 17 7.75 17.98 11.77
C ASN A 17 8.22 18.67 10.49
N LEU A 18 7.46 18.54 9.39
CA LEU A 18 7.75 19.24 8.14
C LEU A 18 7.80 20.76 8.35
N ARG A 19 6.78 21.31 9.00
CA ARG A 19 6.75 22.74 9.35
C ARG A 19 7.94 23.13 10.22
N ARG A 20 8.28 22.33 11.22
CA ARG A 20 9.42 22.55 12.12
C ARG A 20 10.75 22.60 11.35
N PHE A 21 11.02 21.62 10.48
CA PHE A 21 12.24 21.58 9.67
C PHE A 21 12.31 22.72 8.67
N ARG A 22 11.21 23.05 8.02
CA ARG A 22 11.13 24.18 7.10
C ARG A 22 11.43 25.52 7.81
N THR A 23 10.78 25.77 8.93
CA THR A 23 10.98 27.02 9.70
C THR A 23 12.37 27.11 10.30
N LYS A 24 12.95 25.99 10.76
CA LYS A 24 14.34 25.94 11.23
C LYS A 24 15.34 26.35 10.15
N LYS A 25 15.05 26.05 8.87
CA LYS A 25 15.83 26.51 7.72
C LYS A 25 15.46 27.94 7.26
N GLY A 26 14.54 28.63 7.93
CA GLY A 26 14.11 29.98 7.56
C GLY A 26 13.34 30.04 6.22
N LEU A 27 12.75 28.96 5.78
CA LEU A 27 12.08 28.87 4.49
C LEU A 27 10.57 29.13 4.62
N SER A 28 10.00 29.92 3.67
CA SER A 28 8.55 29.92 3.45
C SER A 28 8.15 28.66 2.68
N MET A 29 6.85 28.29 2.70
CA MET A 29 6.31 27.18 1.90
C MET A 29 6.63 27.34 0.40
N ASN A 30 6.51 28.56 -0.13
CA ASN A 30 6.87 28.88 -1.52
C ASN A 30 8.33 28.61 -1.83
N LYS A 31 9.24 29.04 -0.93
CA LYS A 31 10.68 28.81 -1.13
C LYS A 31 11.03 27.33 -1.04
N LEU A 32 10.44 26.58 -0.12
CA LEU A 32 10.63 25.14 -0.03
C LEU A 32 10.14 24.44 -1.29
N ALA A 33 8.93 24.77 -1.76
CA ALA A 33 8.37 24.23 -2.98
C ALA A 33 9.26 24.51 -4.19
N GLN A 34 9.74 25.74 -4.33
CA GLN A 34 10.63 26.13 -5.42
C GLN A 34 11.96 25.37 -5.39
N GLN A 35 12.57 25.19 -4.22
CA GLN A 35 13.86 24.50 -4.08
C GLN A 35 13.76 23.00 -4.37
N LEU A 36 12.61 22.41 -4.08
CA LEU A 36 12.34 20.99 -4.35
C LEU A 36 11.69 20.74 -5.73
N GLY A 37 11.39 21.80 -6.47
CA GLY A 37 10.73 21.68 -7.78
C GLY A 37 9.26 21.25 -7.71
N TRP A 38 8.57 21.53 -6.59
CA TRP A 38 7.18 21.15 -6.36
C TRP A 38 6.23 22.34 -6.36
N ALA A 39 4.94 22.04 -6.53
CA ALA A 39 3.91 23.09 -6.42
C ALA A 39 3.75 23.54 -4.95
N HIS A 40 3.50 24.83 -4.74
CA HIS A 40 3.21 25.39 -3.41
C HIS A 40 2.08 24.64 -2.69
N ASN A 41 1.00 24.32 -3.40
CA ASN A 41 -0.16 23.61 -2.86
C ASN A 41 0.20 22.20 -2.33
N THR A 42 1.26 21.56 -2.86
CA THR A 42 1.75 20.30 -2.36
C THR A 42 2.30 20.42 -0.95
N ILE A 43 3.17 21.41 -0.73
CA ILE A 43 3.73 21.67 0.60
C ILE A 43 2.62 22.11 1.59
N ALA A 44 1.71 22.96 1.14
CA ALA A 44 0.60 23.42 1.95
C ALA A 44 -0.31 22.26 2.40
N SER A 45 -0.70 21.37 1.46
CA SER A 45 -1.54 20.21 1.80
C SER A 45 -0.86 19.22 2.74
N TRP A 46 0.48 19.10 2.67
CA TRP A 46 1.24 18.28 3.61
C TRP A 46 1.31 18.90 5.00
N GLU A 47 1.55 20.22 5.13
CA GLU A 47 1.58 20.91 6.42
C GLU A 47 0.21 21.08 7.06
N LEU A 48 -0.88 20.91 6.28
CA LEU A 48 -2.26 20.85 6.78
C LEU A 48 -2.71 19.41 7.12
N GLY A 49 -1.91 18.39 6.78
CA GLY A 49 -2.26 17.00 7.01
C GLY A 49 -3.33 16.46 6.06
N GLU A 50 -3.70 17.21 5.02
CA GLU A 50 -4.72 16.80 4.03
C GLU A 50 -4.22 15.67 3.14
N ARG A 51 -2.91 15.61 2.90
CA ARG A 51 -2.25 14.59 2.07
C ARG A 51 -0.94 14.15 2.69
N MET A 52 -0.56 12.93 2.39
CA MET A 52 0.73 12.38 2.76
C MET A 52 1.66 12.33 1.53
N PRO A 53 2.99 12.45 1.73
CA PRO A 53 3.94 12.42 0.65
C PRO A 53 4.07 11.02 0.04
N SER A 54 4.49 10.93 -1.21
CA SER A 54 4.93 9.68 -1.80
C SER A 54 6.32 9.30 -1.29
N GLN A 55 6.75 8.05 -1.45
CA GLN A 55 8.08 7.61 -1.06
C GLN A 55 9.18 8.50 -1.67
N TYR A 56 9.09 8.80 -2.96
CA TYR A 56 10.04 9.70 -3.64
C TYR A 56 10.10 11.08 -2.97
N ALA A 57 8.94 11.62 -2.59
CA ALA A 57 8.88 12.91 -1.90
C ALA A 57 9.47 12.83 -0.48
N VAL A 58 9.34 11.70 0.21
CA VAL A 58 10.00 11.47 1.51
C VAL A 58 11.51 11.47 1.35
N GLU A 59 12.03 10.75 0.37
CA GLU A 59 13.46 10.69 0.06
C GLU A 59 14.02 12.10 -0.21
N ASP A 60 13.34 12.89 -1.06
CA ASP A 60 13.73 14.26 -1.36
C ASP A 60 13.72 15.14 -0.10
N LEU A 61 12.70 15.03 0.75
CA LEU A 61 12.62 15.78 2.01
C LEU A 61 13.75 15.39 2.97
N CYS A 62 14.03 14.09 3.12
CA CYS A 62 15.10 13.59 3.98
C CYS A 62 16.47 14.13 3.53
N VAL A 63 16.76 14.04 2.23
CA VAL A 63 17.99 14.58 1.65
C VAL A 63 18.07 16.10 1.82
N PHE A 64 16.99 16.81 1.52
CA PHE A 64 16.95 18.27 1.57
C PHE A 64 17.16 18.82 3.00
N PHE A 65 16.52 18.19 3.97
CA PHE A 65 16.63 18.61 5.38
C PHE A 65 17.84 17.99 6.09
N GLY A 66 18.44 16.92 5.56
CA GLY A 66 19.50 16.15 6.20
C GLY A 66 18.99 15.41 7.44
N VAL A 67 17.81 14.80 7.32
CA VAL A 67 17.11 14.08 8.38
C VAL A 67 16.72 12.67 7.91
N THR A 68 16.36 11.80 8.86
CA THR A 68 15.84 10.45 8.56
C THR A 68 14.33 10.45 8.41
N GLU A 69 13.79 9.38 7.85
CA GLU A 69 12.33 9.13 7.83
C GLU A 69 11.73 9.17 9.24
N THR A 70 12.42 8.57 10.21
CA THR A 70 11.97 8.57 11.61
C THR A 70 11.92 9.99 12.20
N ASP A 71 12.81 10.89 11.79
CA ASP A 71 12.77 12.29 12.23
C ASP A 71 11.54 13.03 11.68
N LEU A 72 11.10 12.67 10.46
CA LEU A 72 9.90 13.24 9.82
C LEU A 72 8.60 12.64 10.36
N PHE A 73 8.56 11.33 10.60
CA PHE A 73 7.33 10.60 10.88
C PHE A 73 7.23 10.06 12.31
N GLY A 74 8.30 10.17 13.12
CA GLY A 74 8.35 9.65 14.49
C GLY A 74 8.60 8.13 14.58
N SER A 75 8.37 7.39 13.49
CA SER A 75 8.60 5.95 13.40
C SER A 75 8.99 5.56 11.97
N PRO A 76 9.60 4.36 11.76
CA PRO A 76 9.94 3.87 10.43
C PRO A 76 8.70 3.70 9.55
N LEU A 77 8.82 4.02 8.26
CA LEU A 77 7.74 3.86 7.30
C LEU A 77 7.58 2.39 6.89
N LYS A 78 6.33 1.96 6.83
CA LYS A 78 5.98 0.63 6.30
C LYS A 78 5.58 0.74 4.83
N ILE A 79 6.38 0.13 3.95
CA ILE A 79 6.06 0.04 2.53
C ILE A 79 5.04 -1.08 2.34
N ARG A 80 3.93 -0.75 1.65
CA ARG A 80 2.90 -1.75 1.34
C ARG A 80 3.43 -2.77 0.36
N THR A 81 3.28 -4.04 0.69
CA THR A 81 3.61 -5.18 -0.16
C THR A 81 2.35 -5.96 -0.52
N PHE A 82 2.38 -6.62 -1.67
CA PHE A 82 1.22 -7.28 -2.24
C PHE A 82 1.60 -8.65 -2.80
N ALA A 83 0.66 -9.59 -2.77
CA ALA A 83 0.68 -10.80 -3.59
C ALA A 83 -0.24 -10.61 -4.80
N TYR A 84 0.29 -10.77 -5.99
CA TYR A 84 -0.44 -10.64 -7.24
C TYR A 84 -0.89 -12.00 -7.73
N TYR A 85 -2.17 -12.11 -7.98
CA TYR A 85 -2.82 -13.30 -8.54
C TYR A 85 -3.42 -13.00 -9.90
N ARG A 86 -3.24 -13.92 -10.84
CA ARG A 86 -3.82 -13.85 -12.18
C ARG A 86 -4.54 -15.16 -12.50
N ARG A 87 -5.83 -15.06 -12.80
CA ARG A 87 -6.70 -16.25 -13.04
C ARG A 87 -6.64 -17.24 -11.86
N GLY A 88 -6.66 -16.72 -10.64
CA GLY A 88 -6.60 -17.51 -9.41
C GLY A 88 -5.23 -18.13 -9.09
N LYS A 89 -4.18 -17.88 -9.90
CA LYS A 89 -2.83 -18.41 -9.65
C LYS A 89 -1.92 -17.30 -9.15
N PHE A 90 -1.13 -17.61 -8.12
CA PHE A 90 -0.06 -16.73 -7.66
C PHE A 90 0.94 -16.47 -8.79
N VAL A 91 1.37 -15.23 -8.95
CA VAL A 91 2.30 -14.81 -10.00
C VAL A 91 3.55 -14.17 -9.43
N ALA A 92 3.38 -13.22 -8.50
CA ALA A 92 4.49 -12.45 -7.96
C ALA A 92 4.11 -11.81 -6.61
N SER A 93 5.10 -11.46 -5.79
CA SER A 93 4.89 -10.70 -4.55
C SER A 93 5.96 -9.63 -4.34
N GLY A 94 5.59 -8.61 -3.58
CA GLY A 94 6.42 -7.49 -3.21
C GLY A 94 5.71 -6.16 -3.39
N THR A 95 6.48 -5.09 -3.54
CA THR A 95 5.93 -3.76 -3.85
C THR A 95 5.32 -3.76 -5.27
N LEU A 96 4.45 -2.79 -5.56
CA LEU A 96 3.85 -2.69 -6.90
C LEU A 96 4.91 -2.54 -7.99
N GLN A 97 6.02 -1.85 -7.70
CA GLN A 97 7.12 -1.73 -8.64
C GLN A 97 7.77 -3.08 -8.92
N LYS A 98 8.09 -3.85 -7.86
CA LYS A 98 8.70 -5.18 -7.99
C LYS A 98 7.79 -6.14 -8.78
N ILE A 99 6.49 -6.12 -8.51
CA ILE A 99 5.51 -6.92 -9.25
C ILE A 99 5.46 -6.49 -10.73
N ALA A 100 5.46 -5.18 -11.00
CA ALA A 100 5.47 -4.64 -12.36
C ALA A 100 6.69 -5.12 -13.15
N ASP A 101 7.88 -5.06 -12.55
CA ASP A 101 9.14 -5.49 -13.16
C ASP A 101 9.15 -6.98 -13.48
N GLN A 102 8.65 -7.82 -12.54
CA GLN A 102 8.58 -9.27 -12.72
C GLN A 102 7.54 -9.68 -13.77
N THR A 103 6.40 -8.99 -13.81
CA THR A 103 5.27 -9.35 -14.67
C THR A 103 5.23 -8.61 -15.99
N LYS A 104 6.11 -7.61 -16.19
CA LYS A 104 6.12 -6.69 -17.34
C LYS A 104 4.83 -5.87 -17.47
N LEU A 105 4.09 -5.72 -16.37
CA LEU A 105 2.91 -4.88 -16.29
C LEU A 105 3.32 -3.44 -15.93
N LYS A 106 2.47 -2.48 -16.30
CA LYS A 106 2.63 -1.09 -15.85
C LYS A 106 2.15 -0.96 -14.40
N VAL A 107 2.88 -0.21 -13.58
CA VAL A 107 2.51 0.08 -12.18
C VAL A 107 1.11 0.71 -12.09
N GLU A 108 0.75 1.58 -13.06
CA GLU A 108 -0.57 2.20 -13.15
C GLU A 108 -1.68 1.17 -13.33
N SER A 109 -1.40 0.08 -14.06
CA SER A 109 -2.36 -1.02 -14.23
C SER A 109 -2.61 -1.76 -12.91
N LEU A 110 -1.55 -1.98 -12.12
CA LEU A 110 -1.65 -2.60 -10.80
C LEU A 110 -2.38 -1.68 -9.81
N ARG A 111 -2.12 -0.38 -9.83
CA ARG A 111 -2.87 0.62 -9.03
C ARG A 111 -4.35 0.66 -9.39
N SER A 112 -4.63 0.65 -10.68
CA SER A 112 -6.01 0.60 -11.19
C SER A 112 -6.73 -0.68 -10.75
N LEU A 113 -6.00 -1.79 -10.63
CA LEU A 113 -6.52 -3.04 -10.10
C LEU A 113 -6.87 -2.92 -8.61
N LEU A 114 -5.98 -2.35 -7.79
CA LEU A 114 -6.25 -2.09 -6.36
C LEU A 114 -7.49 -1.21 -6.17
N SER A 115 -7.54 -0.06 -6.82
CA SER A 115 -8.67 0.88 -6.71
C SER A 115 -10.02 0.26 -7.11
N ARG A 116 -10.02 -0.68 -8.07
CA ARG A 116 -11.23 -1.41 -8.46
C ARG A 116 -11.61 -2.49 -7.46
N GLN A 117 -10.64 -3.06 -6.73
CA GLN A 117 -10.92 -4.06 -5.69
C GLN A 117 -11.58 -3.46 -4.47
N GLU A 118 -11.19 -2.25 -4.04
CA GLU A 118 -11.81 -1.52 -2.94
C GLU A 118 -13.33 -1.30 -3.15
N ASN A 119 -13.76 -1.23 -4.42
CA ASN A 119 -15.15 -1.00 -4.79
C ASN A 119 -15.93 -2.26 -5.23
N PHE A 120 -15.26 -3.38 -5.51
CA PHE A 120 -15.88 -4.58 -6.07
C PHE A 120 -15.19 -5.86 -5.57
N TYR A 121 -15.66 -6.42 -4.48
CA TYR A 121 -15.21 -7.71 -3.95
C TYR A 121 -15.56 -8.89 -4.87
N PRO A 122 -14.88 -10.02 -4.78
CA PRO A 122 -13.91 -10.50 -5.79
C PRO A 122 -14.55 -11.41 -6.83
N LYS A 123 -15.33 -10.86 -7.75
CA LYS A 123 -15.80 -11.60 -8.93
C LYS A 123 -14.75 -11.75 -10.04
N ARG A 124 -13.50 -11.35 -9.79
CA ARG A 124 -12.47 -11.38 -10.83
C ARG A 124 -11.32 -12.29 -10.43
N PRO A 125 -10.87 -13.18 -11.32
CA PRO A 125 -9.76 -14.12 -11.04
C PRO A 125 -8.38 -13.44 -11.04
N THR A 126 -8.32 -12.12 -11.12
CA THR A 126 -7.08 -11.33 -11.10
C THR A 126 -7.19 -10.26 -10.02
N PHE A 127 -6.35 -10.34 -9.00
CA PHE A 127 -6.40 -9.46 -7.83
C PHE A 127 -5.02 -9.30 -7.17
N LEU A 128 -4.92 -8.31 -6.29
CA LEU A 128 -3.79 -8.06 -5.41
C LEU A 128 -4.25 -8.25 -3.96
N LEU A 129 -3.51 -9.04 -3.19
CA LEU A 129 -3.68 -9.11 -1.74
C LEU A 129 -2.58 -8.31 -1.08
N GLU A 130 -2.93 -7.42 -0.16
CA GLU A 130 -1.94 -6.74 0.66
C GLU A 130 -1.35 -7.72 1.67
N ILE A 131 -0.02 -7.65 1.84
CA ILE A 131 0.74 -8.53 2.71
C ILE A 131 1.31 -7.66 3.82
N GLU A 132 1.03 -7.97 5.08
CA GLU A 132 1.71 -7.34 6.21
C GLU A 132 3.14 -7.88 6.32
N SER A 133 4.11 -6.96 6.41
CA SER A 133 5.53 -7.22 6.13
C SER A 133 6.29 -8.01 7.21
N ASP A 134 5.67 -8.38 8.33
CA ASP A 134 6.40 -8.97 9.45
C ASP A 134 6.13 -10.44 9.74
N GLU A 135 5.21 -11.09 9.04
CA GLU A 135 4.98 -12.53 9.20
C GLU A 135 4.75 -13.22 7.86
N THR A 136 5.39 -14.36 7.69
CA THR A 136 5.16 -15.32 6.58
C THR A 136 3.74 -15.93 6.60
N ARG A 137 2.84 -15.39 7.40
CA ARG A 137 1.45 -15.83 7.53
C ARG A 137 0.52 -14.77 6.95
N TYR A 138 -0.19 -15.16 5.90
CA TYR A 138 -1.26 -14.32 5.33
C TYR A 138 -2.59 -14.86 5.85
N THR A 139 -3.31 -14.04 6.61
CA THR A 139 -4.70 -14.32 6.94
C THR A 139 -5.58 -13.62 5.90
N VAL A 140 -6.24 -14.39 5.05
CA VAL A 140 -7.25 -13.86 4.15
C VAL A 140 -8.60 -14.07 4.82
N GLU A 141 -9.17 -13.02 5.39
CA GLU A 141 -10.53 -13.07 5.90
C GLU A 141 -11.51 -12.84 4.76
N PHE A 142 -12.20 -13.89 4.35
CA PHE A 142 -13.35 -13.76 3.48
C PHE A 142 -14.60 -13.59 4.35
N THR A 143 -15.26 -12.45 4.21
CA THR A 143 -16.54 -12.17 4.89
C THR A 143 -17.73 -12.86 4.22
N GLN A 144 -17.52 -13.56 3.10
CA GLN A 144 -18.54 -14.38 2.41
C GLN A 144 -18.22 -15.87 2.53
N THR A 145 -19.21 -16.66 2.92
CA THR A 145 -19.19 -18.12 2.84
C THR A 145 -19.38 -18.54 1.39
N PHE A 146 -18.41 -19.27 0.84
CA PHE A 146 -18.51 -19.88 -0.48
C PHE A 146 -18.73 -21.38 -0.32
N THR A 147 -19.60 -21.95 -1.12
CA THR A 147 -19.68 -23.41 -1.28
C THR A 147 -18.44 -23.92 -2.03
N LEU A 148 -18.16 -25.22 -1.92
CA LEU A 148 -17.05 -25.84 -2.65
C LEU A 148 -17.19 -25.69 -4.17
N GLU A 149 -18.40 -25.73 -4.69
CA GLU A 149 -18.72 -25.53 -6.10
C GLU A 149 -18.49 -24.07 -6.53
N GLU A 150 -18.84 -23.10 -5.67
CA GLU A 150 -18.57 -21.70 -5.95
C GLU A 150 -17.07 -21.38 -5.96
N LEU A 151 -16.28 -21.99 -5.07
CA LEU A 151 -14.83 -21.84 -5.11
C LEU A 151 -14.25 -22.33 -6.43
N ASP A 152 -14.73 -23.45 -6.95
CA ASP A 152 -14.29 -23.99 -8.25
C ASP A 152 -14.83 -23.15 -9.42
N TYR A 153 -16.09 -22.71 -9.35
CA TYR A 153 -16.69 -21.83 -10.34
C TYR A 153 -15.96 -20.49 -10.47
N TYR A 154 -15.51 -19.92 -9.35
CA TYR A 154 -14.75 -18.66 -9.34
C TYR A 154 -13.25 -18.87 -9.59
N GLY A 155 -12.79 -20.09 -9.82
CA GLY A 155 -11.38 -20.40 -10.02
C GLY A 155 -10.54 -20.23 -8.76
N LEU A 156 -11.16 -20.29 -7.59
CA LEU A 156 -10.55 -20.15 -6.27
C LEU A 156 -10.19 -21.49 -5.63
N GLY A 157 -10.38 -22.61 -6.32
CA GLY A 157 -10.06 -23.97 -5.84
C GLY A 157 -8.60 -24.14 -5.41
N TRP A 158 -7.70 -23.29 -5.88
CA TRP A 158 -6.29 -23.24 -5.47
C TRP A 158 -6.11 -22.79 -4.00
N LEU A 159 -7.11 -22.12 -3.39
CA LEU A 159 -7.10 -21.76 -1.98
C LEU A 159 -6.99 -22.97 -1.06
N ARG A 160 -7.40 -24.16 -1.53
CA ARG A 160 -7.30 -25.43 -0.80
C ARG A 160 -5.86 -25.96 -0.66
N SER A 161 -4.95 -25.51 -1.51
CA SER A 161 -3.59 -26.07 -1.62
C SER A 161 -2.48 -25.04 -1.65
N SER A 162 -2.74 -23.79 -1.26
CA SER A 162 -1.73 -22.73 -1.26
C SER A 162 -0.74 -22.93 -0.10
N PRO A 163 0.56 -23.10 -0.36
CA PRO A 163 1.56 -23.25 0.70
C PRO A 163 1.87 -21.94 1.44
N ILE A 164 1.28 -20.82 1.01
CA ILE A 164 1.59 -19.47 1.49
C ILE A 164 0.53 -18.95 2.47
N ALA A 165 -0.64 -19.59 2.54
CA ALA A 165 -1.73 -19.17 3.39
C ALA A 165 -2.16 -20.32 4.32
N GLU A 166 -2.05 -20.16 5.61
CA GLU A 166 -2.96 -20.85 6.52
C GLU A 166 -4.35 -20.23 6.29
N LEU A 167 -5.05 -20.75 5.32
CA LEU A 167 -6.42 -20.37 5.05
C LEU A 167 -7.28 -21.01 6.14
N LYS A 168 -7.68 -20.25 7.16
CA LYS A 168 -8.83 -20.61 7.98
C LYS A 168 -10.09 -20.35 7.15
N VAL A 169 -10.39 -21.24 6.24
CA VAL A 169 -11.73 -21.35 5.67
C VAL A 169 -12.56 -22.11 6.71
N GLU A 170 -13.28 -21.42 7.55
CA GLU A 170 -14.37 -22.03 8.30
C GLU A 170 -15.46 -22.38 7.28
N LEU A 171 -15.40 -23.61 6.76
CA LEU A 171 -16.50 -24.19 6.00
C LEU A 171 -17.62 -24.48 7.02
N LYS A 172 -18.57 -23.58 7.15
CA LYS A 172 -19.84 -23.91 7.78
C LYS A 172 -20.62 -24.75 6.78
N GLU A 173 -20.77 -26.06 7.05
CA GLU A 173 -21.78 -26.85 6.39
C GLU A 173 -23.13 -26.18 6.66
N VAL A 174 -23.75 -25.69 5.61
CA VAL A 174 -25.15 -25.29 5.65
C VAL A 174 -25.93 -26.60 5.57
N THR A 175 -26.29 -27.15 6.72
CA THR A 175 -27.36 -28.15 6.79
C THR A 175 -28.69 -27.47 6.48
N GLU A 176 -29.35 -27.90 5.40
CA GLU A 176 -30.74 -27.53 5.08
C GLU A 176 -31.70 -27.81 6.24
#